data_5a76c29a040ab4eab9647e8c43c4cb73
#
_entry.id   5a76c29a040ab4eab9647e8c43c4cb73
#
_cell.length_a   1.000
_cell.length_b   1.000
_cell.length_c   1.000
_cell.angle_alpha   90.00
_cell.angle_beta   90.00
_cell.angle_gamma   90.00
#
_symmetry.space_group_name_H-M   'P 1'
#
loop_
_entity.id
_entity.type
_entity.pdbx_description
1 polymer ?
#
loop_
_entity_poly.entity_id
_entity_poly.type
_entity_poly.pdbx_seq_one_letter_code
_entity_poly.pdbx_strand_id
1 'polypeptide(L)'
;MRAIKLCLLLLACLRIHAKDVNITSHGAVGNGQKLNTEFIQKAIDECHNSGGGKVIFPKGTFLSGTIVLKDKVTLHFEQDAVLLGSTDVNDYKNMDPFTDGLGIDVGWALLVAVDAKNIGIEGNGTIDGQGVKLKEQQIRTDTRSESLRWGRRPFLVRIVRCEGVNVKDITLKYSAAWTSHYFQCKKVNIEKVKIVSHGVPHNDGIDIDGCQDVHISDCDIQSGDDALCFKTTSSKMGCNNIVVTRMRLKSGHGAIKMGTESMAPFENIKISDCYIYDTNNGGIKLLTVDGAHLRNVDISDIKMVNVKTPMLFRLGSRLSVFRKGKDTQQQTGTMENVTVKNVIAQAAANAQLMPPSGILISGVPGHYITGLTLENIKIDLAGGGTAENARQVVPEAIDKYPEVKTFGPLVPAYGIWARHVKGLKLKNIQFNLNSNDLRPAFVCEDGKDVTLNDWNIPATEGAEAIIRLENVDKANISGVKAKGTAQHFVKIEGAESKDVRLTKNEPPGTAK
;
A
#
# COMPACT_ATOMS: atom_id res chain seq x y z
N MET A 1 63.68 6.42 -48.23
CA MET A 1 62.85 5.31 -47.91
C MET A 1 62.66 5.23 -46.38
N ARG A 2 61.56 5.76 -45.86
CA ARG A 2 61.27 5.74 -44.41
C ARG A 2 60.31 4.59 -44.17
N ALA A 3 60.73 3.59 -43.39
CA ALA A 3 59.89 2.47 -42.96
C ALA A 3 58.95 2.93 -41.85
N ILE A 4 57.65 2.86 -42.10
CA ILE A 4 56.60 3.11 -41.10
C ILE A 4 56.40 1.78 -40.34
N LYS A 5 56.80 1.73 -39.07
CA LYS A 5 56.48 0.63 -38.15
C LYS A 5 55.02 0.80 -37.71
N LEU A 6 54.14 -0.07 -38.21
CA LEU A 6 52.74 -0.21 -37.78
C LEU A 6 52.69 -1.03 -36.46
N CYS A 7 52.51 -0.35 -35.32
CA CYS A 7 52.21 -1.02 -34.05
C CYS A 7 50.73 -1.43 -34.03
N LEU A 8 50.43 -2.71 -34.27
CA LEU A 8 49.11 -3.30 -33.95
C LEU A 8 49.00 -3.43 -32.44
N LEU A 9 48.22 -2.52 -31.82
CA LEU A 9 47.70 -2.74 -30.47
C LEU A 9 46.60 -3.83 -30.57
N LEU A 10 46.89 -5.07 -30.19
CA LEU A 10 45.89 -6.07 -29.88
C LEU A 10 45.18 -5.64 -28.60
N LEU A 11 44.02 -5.00 -28.72
CA LEU A 11 43.05 -4.93 -27.63
C LEU A 11 42.51 -6.34 -27.41
N ALA A 12 43.10 -7.09 -26.49
CA ALA A 12 42.51 -8.29 -25.94
C ALA A 12 41.24 -7.85 -25.17
N CYS A 13 40.07 -7.87 -25.83
CA CYS A 13 38.80 -7.81 -25.14
C CYS A 13 38.71 -9.07 -24.25
N LEU A 14 39.13 -8.95 -23.00
CA LEU A 14 38.80 -9.91 -21.95
C LEU A 14 37.27 -10.00 -21.94
N ARG A 15 36.71 -11.04 -22.56
CA ARG A 15 35.32 -11.39 -22.40
C ARG A 15 35.14 -11.82 -20.93
N ILE A 16 34.74 -10.88 -20.08
CA ILE A 16 34.31 -11.19 -18.73
C ILE A 16 33.05 -12.04 -18.89
N HIS A 17 33.15 -13.33 -18.57
CA HIS A 17 32.02 -14.26 -18.62
C HIS A 17 31.34 -14.23 -17.24
N ALA A 18 30.03 -14.08 -17.26
CA ALA A 18 29.23 -14.25 -16.03
C ALA A 18 29.54 -15.59 -15.36
N LYS A 19 29.80 -15.56 -14.05
CA LYS A 19 30.21 -16.74 -13.28
C LYS A 19 29.26 -16.96 -12.10
N ASP A 20 28.70 -18.14 -12.04
CA ASP A 20 27.95 -18.56 -10.84
C ASP A 20 28.90 -18.92 -9.72
N VAL A 21 28.59 -18.43 -8.50
CA VAL A 21 29.45 -18.59 -7.32
C VAL A 21 28.63 -19.18 -6.16
N ASN A 22 29.04 -20.36 -5.67
CA ASN A 22 28.40 -20.94 -4.51
C ASN A 22 28.99 -20.37 -3.22
N ILE A 23 28.15 -19.92 -2.28
CA ILE A 23 28.59 -19.30 -1.01
C ILE A 23 29.46 -20.24 -0.16
N THR A 24 29.27 -21.56 -0.27
CA THR A 24 30.07 -22.55 0.46
C THR A 24 31.50 -22.63 -0.02
N SER A 25 31.81 -22.27 -1.27
CA SER A 25 33.18 -22.18 -1.76
C SER A 25 33.99 -21.07 -1.09
N HIS A 26 33.35 -20.13 -0.44
CA HIS A 26 33.98 -19.08 0.39
C HIS A 26 33.96 -19.41 1.88
N GLY A 27 33.48 -20.60 2.28
CA GLY A 27 33.46 -21.04 3.67
C GLY A 27 32.18 -20.76 4.44
N ALA A 28 31.07 -20.42 3.74
CA ALA A 28 29.76 -20.33 4.35
C ALA A 28 29.29 -21.71 4.84
N VAL A 29 28.70 -21.76 6.03
CA VAL A 29 28.23 -22.99 6.68
C VAL A 29 26.74 -22.89 6.96
N GLY A 30 25.97 -23.80 6.41
CA GLY A 30 24.50 -23.83 6.47
C GLY A 30 23.93 -24.49 7.74
N ASN A 31 24.49 -24.20 8.94
CA ASN A 31 24.07 -24.81 10.20
C ASN A 31 23.16 -23.94 11.09
N GLY A 32 22.81 -22.73 10.64
CA GLY A 32 21.96 -21.78 11.36
C GLY A 32 22.62 -21.11 12.58
N GLN A 33 23.91 -21.35 12.84
CA GLN A 33 24.63 -20.86 14.03
C GLN A 33 25.81 -19.95 13.67
N LYS A 34 26.61 -20.37 12.67
CA LYS A 34 27.78 -19.58 12.22
C LYS A 34 27.33 -18.33 11.50
N LEU A 35 27.80 -17.16 11.88
CA LEU A 35 27.60 -15.91 11.15
C LEU A 35 28.36 -15.99 9.81
N ASN A 36 27.64 -15.90 8.70
CA ASN A 36 28.16 -16.09 7.35
C ASN A 36 28.28 -14.79 6.53
N THR A 37 28.03 -13.63 7.14
CA THR A 37 27.95 -12.34 6.43
C THR A 37 29.14 -12.09 5.51
N GLU A 38 30.36 -12.28 6.02
CA GLU A 38 31.59 -12.05 5.23
C GLU A 38 31.76 -13.06 4.09
N PHE A 39 31.41 -14.35 4.31
CA PHE A 39 31.54 -15.38 3.29
C PHE A 39 30.55 -15.17 2.15
N ILE A 40 29.32 -14.80 2.48
CA ILE A 40 28.29 -14.47 1.48
C ILE A 40 28.69 -13.20 0.72
N GLN A 41 29.19 -12.17 1.42
CA GLN A 41 29.64 -10.96 0.77
C GLN A 41 30.81 -11.20 -0.20
N LYS A 42 31.80 -12.05 0.18
CA LYS A 42 32.89 -12.44 -0.71
C LYS A 42 32.40 -13.13 -1.99
N ALA A 43 31.38 -14.00 -1.88
CA ALA A 43 30.77 -14.64 -3.05
C ALA A 43 30.07 -13.62 -3.97
N ILE A 44 29.38 -12.63 -3.40
CA ILE A 44 28.75 -11.53 -4.16
C ILE A 44 29.83 -10.71 -4.86
N ASP A 45 30.92 -10.38 -4.15
CA ASP A 45 32.01 -9.58 -4.67
C ASP A 45 32.74 -10.28 -5.82
N GLU A 46 33.00 -11.58 -5.69
CA GLU A 46 33.59 -12.39 -6.77
C GLU A 46 32.68 -12.45 -8.00
N CYS A 47 31.40 -12.76 -7.79
CA CYS A 47 30.40 -12.82 -8.87
C CYS A 47 30.31 -11.46 -9.62
N HIS A 48 30.22 -10.36 -8.90
CA HIS A 48 30.21 -9.01 -9.48
C HIS A 48 31.47 -8.72 -10.29
N ASN A 49 32.67 -8.97 -9.71
CA ASN A 49 33.94 -8.71 -10.35
C ASN A 49 34.18 -9.59 -11.59
N SER A 50 33.54 -10.75 -11.67
CA SER A 50 33.53 -11.65 -12.79
C SER A 50 32.53 -11.27 -13.90
N GLY A 51 31.90 -10.06 -13.80
CA GLY A 51 30.95 -9.58 -14.81
C GLY A 51 29.49 -9.89 -14.50
N GLY A 52 29.19 -10.47 -13.35
CA GLY A 52 27.86 -10.86 -12.88
C GLY A 52 27.60 -12.36 -12.96
N GLY A 53 26.38 -12.77 -12.63
CA GLY A 53 25.96 -14.17 -12.57
C GLY A 53 25.09 -14.44 -11.34
N LYS A 54 25.03 -15.71 -10.94
CA LYS A 54 24.26 -16.12 -9.76
C LYS A 54 25.16 -16.40 -8.57
N VAL A 55 24.76 -15.91 -7.40
CA VAL A 55 25.31 -16.34 -6.10
C VAL A 55 24.37 -17.39 -5.55
N ILE A 56 24.85 -18.64 -5.48
CA ILE A 56 24.06 -19.81 -5.14
C ILE A 56 24.05 -20.02 -3.64
N PHE A 57 22.85 -20.03 -3.06
CA PHE A 57 22.58 -20.48 -1.69
C PHE A 57 22.10 -21.94 -1.79
N PRO A 58 22.94 -22.92 -1.47
CA PRO A 58 22.52 -24.32 -1.48
C PRO A 58 21.64 -24.62 -0.27
N LYS A 59 21.04 -25.84 -0.25
CA LYS A 59 20.29 -26.31 0.92
C LYS A 59 21.07 -26.12 2.21
N GLY A 60 20.41 -25.51 3.21
CA GLY A 60 20.98 -25.20 4.54
C GLY A 60 20.48 -23.88 5.09
N THR A 61 20.83 -23.59 6.35
CA THR A 61 20.44 -22.35 7.03
C THR A 61 21.66 -21.48 7.29
N PHE A 62 21.73 -20.33 6.62
CA PHE A 62 22.88 -19.43 6.65
C PHE A 62 22.54 -18.18 7.46
N LEU A 63 23.01 -18.14 8.72
CA LEU A 63 22.84 -16.96 9.59
C LEU A 63 23.69 -15.80 9.07
N SER A 64 23.09 -14.60 8.97
CA SER A 64 23.79 -13.42 8.45
C SER A 64 23.28 -12.11 9.06
N GLY A 65 24.14 -11.12 9.12
CA GLY A 65 23.82 -9.71 9.18
C GLY A 65 23.65 -9.11 7.78
N THR A 66 23.88 -7.80 7.61
CA THR A 66 23.67 -7.11 6.34
C THR A 66 24.52 -7.65 5.20
N ILE A 67 23.88 -8.04 4.11
CA ILE A 67 24.47 -8.40 2.82
C ILE A 67 24.19 -7.28 1.83
N VAL A 68 25.21 -6.85 1.08
CA VAL A 68 25.11 -5.81 0.05
C VAL A 68 25.15 -6.44 -1.34
N LEU A 69 24.03 -6.39 -2.04
CA LEU A 69 23.90 -6.88 -3.42
C LEU A 69 24.49 -5.85 -4.41
N LYS A 70 25.18 -6.32 -5.44
CA LYS A 70 25.92 -5.53 -6.42
C LYS A 70 25.40 -5.72 -7.84
N ASP A 71 25.83 -4.85 -8.75
CA ASP A 71 25.48 -4.89 -10.17
C ASP A 71 25.61 -6.27 -10.79
N LYS A 72 24.60 -6.65 -11.59
CA LYS A 72 24.55 -7.89 -12.38
C LYS A 72 24.62 -9.17 -11.55
N VAL A 73 24.35 -9.10 -10.26
CA VAL A 73 24.31 -10.26 -9.37
C VAL A 73 22.88 -10.65 -9.05
N THR A 74 22.58 -11.94 -9.18
CA THR A 74 21.32 -12.55 -8.76
C THR A 74 21.59 -13.52 -7.61
N LEU A 75 20.94 -13.32 -6.47
CA LEU A 75 20.94 -14.32 -5.39
C LEU A 75 19.96 -15.42 -5.74
N HIS A 76 20.47 -16.63 -5.90
CA HIS A 76 19.68 -17.80 -6.23
C HIS A 76 19.60 -18.77 -5.05
N PHE A 77 18.39 -18.98 -4.55
CA PHE A 77 18.12 -19.86 -3.41
C PHE A 77 17.62 -21.22 -3.90
N GLU A 78 18.41 -22.27 -3.70
CA GLU A 78 17.95 -23.62 -3.96
C GLU A 78 16.79 -24.02 -3.02
N GLN A 79 16.13 -25.13 -3.34
CA GLN A 79 15.12 -25.73 -2.47
C GLN A 79 15.69 -25.96 -1.06
N ASP A 80 14.95 -25.53 -0.02
CA ASP A 80 15.34 -25.61 1.40
C ASP A 80 16.58 -24.75 1.80
N ALA A 81 17.02 -23.82 0.95
CA ALA A 81 17.99 -22.81 1.33
C ALA A 81 17.32 -21.73 2.19
N VAL A 82 17.93 -21.37 3.30
CA VAL A 82 17.45 -20.30 4.19
C VAL A 82 18.56 -19.29 4.46
N LEU A 83 18.33 -18.03 4.08
CA LEU A 83 19.09 -16.91 4.64
C LEU A 83 18.40 -16.46 5.91
N LEU A 84 19.07 -16.65 7.05
CA LEU A 84 18.53 -16.38 8.38
C LEU A 84 19.12 -15.07 8.93
N GLY A 85 18.31 -14.08 9.25
CA GLY A 85 18.75 -12.83 9.84
C GLY A 85 19.27 -13.01 11.27
N SER A 86 20.35 -12.30 11.62
CA SER A 86 20.84 -12.26 12.99
C SER A 86 19.81 -11.64 13.95
N THR A 87 19.79 -12.09 15.19
CA THR A 87 19.00 -11.43 16.24
C THR A 87 19.78 -10.32 16.97
N ASP A 88 21.06 -10.14 16.66
CA ASP A 88 21.85 -8.99 17.13
C ASP A 88 21.75 -7.81 16.15
N VAL A 89 21.19 -6.69 16.60
CA VAL A 89 21.06 -5.48 15.77
C VAL A 89 22.40 -4.87 15.35
N ASN A 90 23.51 -5.23 16.00
CA ASN A 90 24.84 -4.74 15.65
C ASN A 90 25.40 -5.42 14.39
N ASP A 91 24.85 -6.56 13.97
CA ASP A 91 25.23 -7.23 12.73
C ASP A 91 24.65 -6.53 11.49
N TYR A 92 23.81 -5.52 11.67
CA TYR A 92 23.15 -4.81 10.56
C TYR A 92 23.77 -3.44 10.31
N LYS A 93 23.70 -3.00 9.04
CA LYS A 93 24.17 -1.68 8.59
C LYS A 93 22.99 -0.80 8.23
N ASN A 94 23.10 0.48 8.58
CA ASN A 94 22.17 1.52 8.15
C ASN A 94 22.70 2.11 6.83
N MET A 95 21.91 1.94 5.74
CA MET A 95 22.27 2.44 4.42
C MET A 95 21.12 3.31 3.88
N ASP A 96 21.45 4.53 3.42
CA ASP A 96 20.50 5.53 2.94
C ASP A 96 19.34 5.80 3.92
N PRO A 97 19.63 6.25 5.17
CA PRO A 97 18.62 6.46 6.20
C PRO A 97 17.60 7.54 5.83
N PHE A 98 16.39 7.40 6.36
CA PHE A 98 15.31 8.38 6.26
C PHE A 98 14.43 8.34 7.51
N THR A 99 13.56 9.33 7.68
CA THR A 99 12.55 9.36 8.75
C THR A 99 11.22 8.84 8.18
N ASP A 100 10.58 7.90 8.82
CA ASP A 100 9.30 7.33 8.38
C ASP A 100 8.10 8.25 8.69
N GLY A 101 6.90 7.80 8.35
CA GLY A 101 5.64 8.55 8.58
C GLY A 101 5.27 8.75 10.05
N LEU A 102 5.95 8.08 10.96
CA LEU A 102 5.80 8.21 12.42
C LEU A 102 6.89 9.08 13.05
N GLY A 103 7.84 9.59 12.25
CA GLY A 103 8.94 10.44 12.73
C GLY A 103 10.13 9.64 13.26
N ILE A 104 10.29 8.37 12.89
CA ILE A 104 11.35 7.48 13.38
C ILE A 104 12.42 7.32 12.29
N ASP A 105 13.69 7.48 12.65
CA ASP A 105 14.81 7.26 11.72
C ASP A 105 15.04 5.77 11.50
N VAL A 106 14.98 5.34 10.25
CA VAL A 106 15.07 3.95 9.79
C VAL A 106 16.08 3.81 8.65
N GLY A 107 16.43 2.59 8.24
CA GLY A 107 17.34 2.36 7.11
C GLY A 107 18.22 1.13 7.25
N TRP A 108 18.15 0.41 8.36
CA TRP A 108 18.83 -0.88 8.58
C TRP A 108 18.19 -1.96 7.71
N ALA A 109 18.99 -2.90 7.19
CA ALA A 109 18.45 -3.98 6.38
C ALA A 109 19.30 -5.27 6.46
N LEU A 110 18.65 -6.44 6.25
CA LEU A 110 19.36 -7.71 6.09
C LEU A 110 19.96 -7.81 4.69
N LEU A 111 19.15 -7.65 3.66
CA LEU A 111 19.61 -7.61 2.27
C LEU A 111 19.38 -6.20 1.72
N VAL A 112 20.43 -5.58 1.22
CA VAL A 112 20.36 -4.22 0.68
C VAL A 112 21.09 -4.12 -0.67
N ALA A 113 20.52 -3.33 -1.59
CA ALA A 113 21.19 -2.84 -2.79
C ALA A 113 21.04 -1.32 -2.88
N VAL A 114 22.09 -0.61 -3.25
CA VAL A 114 22.06 0.85 -3.44
C VAL A 114 22.72 1.18 -4.77
N ASP A 115 22.01 1.94 -5.61
CA ASP A 115 22.48 2.42 -6.93
C ASP A 115 22.94 1.30 -7.90
N ALA A 116 22.46 0.05 -7.70
CA ALA A 116 22.85 -1.11 -8.47
C ALA A 116 21.94 -1.34 -9.69
N LYS A 117 22.49 -2.05 -10.72
CA LYS A 117 21.78 -2.37 -11.94
C LYS A 117 21.72 -3.86 -12.23
N ASN A 118 20.57 -4.30 -12.77
CA ASN A 118 20.35 -5.67 -13.21
C ASN A 118 20.60 -6.67 -12.08
N ILE A 119 19.91 -6.51 -10.97
CA ILE A 119 20.00 -7.35 -9.78
C ILE A 119 18.81 -8.28 -9.66
N GLY A 120 19.00 -9.43 -8.99
CA GLY A 120 17.93 -10.39 -8.79
C GLY A 120 17.96 -11.07 -7.43
N ILE A 121 16.77 -11.54 -7.01
CA ILE A 121 16.56 -12.44 -5.87
C ILE A 121 15.57 -13.49 -6.36
N GLU A 122 15.97 -14.76 -6.41
CA GLU A 122 15.11 -15.79 -6.98
C GLU A 122 15.30 -17.17 -6.34
N GLY A 123 14.38 -18.07 -6.64
CA GLY A 123 14.48 -19.49 -6.30
C GLY A 123 13.54 -19.91 -5.16
N ASN A 124 13.49 -21.22 -4.89
CA ASN A 124 12.49 -21.82 -4.00
C ASN A 124 12.91 -21.83 -2.51
N GLY A 125 13.83 -20.97 -2.11
CA GLY A 125 14.27 -20.86 -0.73
C GLY A 125 13.52 -19.80 0.10
N THR A 126 14.10 -19.45 1.23
CA THR A 126 13.50 -18.53 2.19
C THR A 126 14.50 -17.47 2.67
N ILE A 127 14.05 -16.24 2.83
CA ILE A 127 14.75 -15.21 3.61
C ILE A 127 13.92 -14.98 4.88
N ASP A 128 14.48 -15.25 6.05
CA ASP A 128 13.81 -15.18 7.34
C ASP A 128 14.50 -14.14 8.24
N GLY A 129 13.81 -13.08 8.60
CA GLY A 129 14.33 -11.98 9.40
C GLY A 129 14.33 -12.22 10.91
N GLN A 130 13.74 -13.32 11.40
CA GLN A 130 13.59 -13.61 12.84
C GLN A 130 13.03 -12.43 13.67
N GLY A 131 12.15 -11.58 13.07
CA GLY A 131 11.76 -10.29 13.63
C GLY A 131 11.24 -10.32 15.05
N VAL A 132 10.47 -11.36 15.44
CA VAL A 132 9.99 -11.53 16.82
C VAL A 132 11.13 -11.76 17.78
N LYS A 133 12.03 -12.69 17.47
CA LYS A 133 13.20 -12.99 18.31
C LYS A 133 14.14 -11.80 18.42
N LEU A 134 14.38 -11.09 17.32
CA LEU A 134 15.19 -9.87 17.30
C LEU A 134 14.56 -8.79 18.21
N LYS A 135 13.25 -8.56 18.11
CA LYS A 135 12.53 -7.62 18.97
C LYS A 135 12.65 -8.01 20.45
N GLU A 136 12.48 -9.29 20.78
CA GLU A 136 12.63 -9.78 22.16
C GLU A 136 14.03 -9.57 22.68
N GLN A 137 15.06 -9.83 21.87
CA GLN A 137 16.44 -9.58 22.24
C GLN A 137 16.72 -8.09 22.44
N GLN A 138 16.25 -7.22 21.55
CA GLN A 138 16.36 -5.77 21.73
C GLN A 138 15.73 -5.29 23.04
N ILE A 139 14.55 -5.78 23.40
CA ILE A 139 13.90 -5.41 24.68
C ILE A 139 14.77 -5.77 25.88
N ARG A 140 15.51 -6.88 25.83
CA ARG A 140 16.39 -7.34 26.91
C ARG A 140 17.72 -6.58 26.98
N THR A 141 18.26 -6.15 25.84
CA THR A 141 19.62 -5.59 25.74
C THR A 141 19.69 -4.10 25.51
N ASP A 142 18.60 -3.46 25.07
CA ASP A 142 18.54 -2.05 24.70
C ASP A 142 17.53 -1.31 25.58
N THR A 143 18.03 -0.45 26.46
CA THR A 143 17.22 0.32 27.43
C THR A 143 16.59 1.58 26.86
N ARG A 144 16.86 1.93 25.59
CA ARG A 144 16.28 3.10 24.94
C ARG A 144 14.76 2.97 24.79
N SER A 145 14.09 4.09 24.42
CA SER A 145 12.65 4.10 24.16
C SER A 145 12.26 3.12 23.03
N GLU A 146 11.01 2.72 23.01
CA GLU A 146 10.52 1.79 21.98
C GLU A 146 10.71 2.36 20.55
N SER A 147 10.48 3.66 20.35
CA SER A 147 10.68 4.33 19.06
C SER A 147 12.13 4.25 18.58
N LEU A 148 13.10 4.45 19.46
CA LEU A 148 14.52 4.35 19.14
C LEU A 148 14.94 2.89 18.85
N ARG A 149 14.36 1.93 19.58
CA ARG A 149 14.56 0.50 19.26
C ARG A 149 13.94 0.14 17.92
N TRP A 150 12.75 0.66 17.64
CA TRP A 150 12.08 0.46 16.35
C TRP A 150 12.98 0.91 15.20
N GLY A 151 13.55 2.09 15.23
CA GLY A 151 14.40 2.63 14.16
C GLY A 151 15.61 1.77 13.83
N ARG A 152 16.08 0.91 14.74
CA ARG A 152 17.21 -0.01 14.52
C ARG A 152 16.79 -1.40 14.04
N ARG A 153 15.51 -1.71 13.96
CA ARG A 153 15.05 -2.99 13.42
C ARG A 153 15.28 -3.04 11.90
N PRO A 154 15.89 -4.10 11.37
CA PRO A 154 16.19 -4.16 9.93
C PRO A 154 14.95 -4.44 9.09
N PHE A 155 14.86 -3.80 7.94
CA PHE A 155 14.08 -4.28 6.81
C PHE A 155 14.62 -5.64 6.36
N LEU A 156 13.77 -6.50 5.81
CA LEU A 156 14.26 -7.78 5.32
C LEU A 156 14.99 -7.62 3.98
N VAL A 157 14.34 -6.95 3.02
CA VAL A 157 14.91 -6.59 1.72
C VAL A 157 14.73 -5.09 1.49
N ARG A 158 15.79 -4.39 1.15
CA ARG A 158 15.77 -2.96 0.87
C ARG A 158 16.57 -2.63 -0.39
N ILE A 159 15.87 -2.19 -1.43
CA ILE A 159 16.45 -1.87 -2.73
C ILE A 159 16.31 -0.37 -2.99
N VAL A 160 17.42 0.32 -3.18
CA VAL A 160 17.50 1.79 -3.19
C VAL A 160 18.11 2.29 -4.49
N ARG A 161 17.36 3.05 -5.27
CA ARG A 161 17.78 3.67 -6.55
C ARG A 161 18.39 2.69 -7.56
N CYS A 162 17.85 1.48 -7.60
CA CYS A 162 18.31 0.43 -8.51
C CYS A 162 17.50 0.43 -9.82
N GLU A 163 18.08 -0.07 -10.90
CA GLU A 163 17.42 -0.25 -12.19
C GLU A 163 17.54 -1.70 -12.69
N GLY A 164 16.42 -2.28 -13.15
CA GLY A 164 16.38 -3.66 -13.61
C GLY A 164 16.43 -4.64 -12.43
N VAL A 165 15.41 -4.59 -11.57
CA VAL A 165 15.28 -5.42 -10.37
C VAL A 165 14.30 -6.55 -10.61
N ASN A 166 14.71 -7.79 -10.39
CA ASN A 166 13.84 -8.98 -10.51
C ASN A 166 13.80 -9.75 -9.20
N VAL A 167 12.59 -9.92 -8.65
CA VAL A 167 12.37 -10.75 -7.45
C VAL A 167 11.29 -11.77 -7.76
N LYS A 168 11.61 -13.06 -7.67
CA LYS A 168 10.65 -14.10 -8.06
C LYS A 168 10.82 -15.42 -7.31
N ASP A 169 9.72 -16.15 -7.18
CA ASP A 169 9.65 -17.51 -6.65
C ASP A 169 10.22 -17.67 -5.22
N ILE A 170 10.43 -16.60 -4.47
CA ILE A 170 11.07 -16.58 -3.14
C ILE A 170 10.04 -16.43 -2.02
N THR A 171 10.35 -16.99 -0.85
CA THR A 171 9.57 -16.78 0.38
C THR A 171 10.28 -15.81 1.33
N LEU A 172 9.59 -14.74 1.75
CA LEU A 172 10.06 -13.75 2.71
C LEU A 172 9.29 -13.90 4.03
N LYS A 173 10.00 -14.06 5.16
CA LYS A 173 9.36 -14.34 6.44
C LYS A 173 9.85 -13.44 7.56
N TYR A 174 8.93 -13.12 8.48
CA TYR A 174 9.21 -12.56 9.81
C TYR A 174 10.19 -11.41 9.81
N SER A 175 9.97 -10.42 8.95
CA SER A 175 10.73 -9.17 8.98
C SER A 175 10.61 -8.48 10.34
N ALA A 176 11.66 -7.82 10.78
CA ALA A 176 11.62 -7.01 11.99
C ALA A 176 11.06 -5.59 11.75
N ALA A 177 10.98 -5.17 10.47
CA ALA A 177 10.42 -3.92 9.99
C ALA A 177 9.71 -4.18 8.65
N TRP A 178 9.63 -3.23 7.72
CA TRP A 178 9.08 -3.45 6.38
C TRP A 178 9.76 -4.64 5.68
N THR A 179 8.97 -5.51 5.04
CA THR A 179 9.52 -6.76 4.53
C THR A 179 10.27 -6.57 3.22
N SER A 180 9.70 -5.86 2.26
CA SER A 180 10.33 -5.69 0.94
C SER A 180 10.12 -4.26 0.44
N HIS A 181 11.12 -3.40 0.62
CA HIS A 181 11.09 -1.97 0.33
C HIS A 181 11.93 -1.61 -0.90
N TYR A 182 11.30 -0.95 -1.86
CA TYR A 182 11.91 -0.48 -3.10
C TYR A 182 11.80 1.05 -3.15
N PHE A 183 12.93 1.75 -3.03
CA PHE A 183 12.98 3.21 -3.03
C PHE A 183 13.60 3.74 -4.31
N GLN A 184 12.83 4.56 -5.05
CA GLN A 184 13.25 5.22 -6.30
C GLN A 184 13.88 4.26 -7.34
N CYS A 185 13.36 3.05 -7.42
CA CYS A 185 13.80 2.04 -8.38
C CYS A 185 13.08 2.17 -9.71
N LYS A 186 13.70 1.65 -10.77
CA LYS A 186 13.12 1.60 -12.12
C LYS A 186 13.18 0.20 -12.70
N LYS A 187 12.16 -0.16 -13.50
CA LYS A 187 12.07 -1.49 -14.13
C LYS A 187 12.14 -2.60 -13.08
N VAL A 188 11.16 -2.60 -12.18
CA VAL A 188 11.04 -3.58 -11.09
C VAL A 188 10.00 -4.63 -11.46
N ASN A 189 10.40 -5.90 -11.40
CA ASN A 189 9.51 -7.04 -11.58
C ASN A 189 9.49 -7.89 -10.32
N ILE A 190 8.30 -8.12 -9.76
CA ILE A 190 8.07 -8.95 -8.56
C ILE A 190 7.01 -9.98 -8.93
N GLU A 191 7.37 -11.25 -8.94
CA GLU A 191 6.49 -12.33 -9.41
C GLU A 191 6.54 -13.53 -8.48
N LYS A 192 5.38 -14.10 -8.14
CA LYS A 192 5.25 -15.32 -7.32
C LYS A 192 6.01 -15.26 -6.00
N VAL A 193 6.05 -14.11 -5.38
CA VAL A 193 6.66 -13.92 -4.06
C VAL A 193 5.64 -14.26 -2.98
N LYS A 194 6.05 -15.07 -2.02
CA LYS A 194 5.26 -15.36 -0.82
C LYS A 194 5.81 -14.58 0.36
N ILE A 195 4.95 -13.81 1.03
CA ILE A 195 5.31 -13.08 2.25
C ILE A 195 4.46 -13.59 3.41
N VAL A 196 5.12 -13.96 4.51
CA VAL A 196 4.49 -14.27 5.80
C VAL A 196 5.23 -13.48 6.87
N SER A 197 4.78 -12.28 7.18
CA SER A 197 5.50 -11.35 8.05
C SER A 197 4.54 -10.71 9.05
N HIS A 198 4.55 -11.19 10.27
CA HIS A 198 3.71 -10.74 11.37
C HIS A 198 4.41 -10.92 12.72
N GLY A 199 3.78 -10.44 13.81
CA GLY A 199 4.29 -10.59 15.18
C GLY A 199 5.15 -9.42 15.68
N VAL A 200 5.49 -8.47 14.79
CA VAL A 200 6.08 -7.17 15.15
C VAL A 200 5.29 -6.05 14.48
N PRO A 201 5.23 -4.83 15.04
CA PRO A 201 4.60 -3.69 14.36
C PRO A 201 5.44 -3.25 13.14
N HIS A 202 4.77 -2.61 12.17
CA HIS A 202 5.36 -2.03 10.96
C HIS A 202 6.09 -3.06 10.06
N ASN A 203 5.55 -4.26 9.96
CA ASN A 203 6.05 -5.27 9.04
C ASN A 203 5.16 -5.36 7.79
N ASP A 204 5.16 -4.26 7.04
CA ASP A 204 4.52 -4.16 5.74
C ASP A 204 5.02 -5.29 4.81
N GLY A 205 4.23 -5.66 3.82
CA GLY A 205 4.59 -6.70 2.86
C GLY A 205 5.52 -6.17 1.77
N ILE A 206 4.97 -5.49 0.77
CA ILE A 206 5.71 -4.86 -0.32
C ILE A 206 5.47 -3.35 -0.27
N ASP A 207 6.55 -2.57 -0.19
CA ASP A 207 6.54 -1.13 -0.23
C ASP A 207 7.22 -0.61 -1.51
N ILE A 208 6.44 0.02 -2.39
CA ILE A 208 6.90 0.67 -3.61
C ILE A 208 6.99 2.17 -3.34
N ASP A 209 8.18 2.68 -3.11
CA ASP A 209 8.44 4.05 -2.67
C ASP A 209 9.08 4.88 -3.79
N GLY A 210 8.27 5.64 -4.51
CA GLY A 210 8.71 6.48 -5.61
C GLY A 210 9.35 5.70 -6.76
N CYS A 211 8.80 4.55 -7.17
CA CYS A 211 9.35 3.72 -8.23
C CYS A 211 8.62 3.93 -9.57
N GLN A 212 9.28 3.58 -10.66
CA GLN A 212 8.77 3.70 -12.03
C GLN A 212 8.92 2.39 -12.80
N ASP A 213 7.97 2.11 -13.70
CA ASP A 213 7.94 0.89 -14.52
C ASP A 213 7.96 -0.38 -13.66
N VAL A 214 6.94 -0.54 -12.82
CA VAL A 214 6.84 -1.66 -11.86
C VAL A 214 5.77 -2.64 -12.28
N HIS A 215 6.10 -3.92 -12.26
CA HIS A 215 5.16 -5.02 -12.46
C HIS A 215 5.18 -5.95 -11.26
N ILE A 216 4.00 -6.22 -10.67
CA ILE A 216 3.84 -7.13 -9.52
C ILE A 216 2.72 -8.12 -9.85
N SER A 217 2.99 -9.41 -9.76
CA SER A 217 1.98 -10.42 -10.07
C SER A 217 2.11 -11.71 -9.27
N ASP A 218 0.98 -12.39 -9.11
CA ASP A 218 0.91 -13.76 -8.58
C ASP A 218 1.50 -13.91 -7.17
N CYS A 219 1.48 -12.84 -6.35
CA CYS A 219 2.04 -12.86 -5.00
C CYS A 219 0.98 -13.19 -3.93
N ASP A 220 1.40 -13.91 -2.89
CA ASP A 220 0.60 -14.21 -1.69
C ASP A 220 1.23 -13.52 -0.48
N ILE A 221 0.57 -12.50 0.05
CA ILE A 221 1.09 -11.64 1.11
C ILE A 221 0.22 -11.76 2.36
N GLN A 222 0.84 -12.10 3.49
CA GLN A 222 0.27 -12.07 4.82
C GLN A 222 1.16 -11.20 5.72
N SER A 223 0.78 -9.94 5.92
CA SER A 223 1.54 -8.96 6.68
C SER A 223 0.85 -8.61 8.01
N GLY A 224 1.63 -8.17 8.98
CA GLY A 224 1.11 -7.64 10.23
C GLY A 224 0.74 -6.16 10.15
N ASP A 225 1.25 -5.45 9.14
CA ASP A 225 0.89 -4.09 8.78
C ASP A 225 0.33 -4.05 7.34
N ASP A 226 0.56 -3.03 6.53
CA ASP A 226 0.03 -2.94 5.15
C ASP A 226 0.57 -4.08 4.26
N ALA A 227 -0.25 -4.66 3.38
CA ALA A 227 0.21 -5.77 2.55
C ALA A 227 0.93 -5.30 1.27
N LEU A 228 0.30 -4.47 0.48
CA LEU A 228 0.88 -3.80 -0.67
C LEU A 228 0.73 -2.29 -0.50
N CYS A 229 1.84 -1.60 -0.37
CA CYS A 229 1.85 -0.18 -0.09
C CYS A 229 2.67 0.60 -1.13
N PHE A 230 2.10 1.69 -1.64
CA PHE A 230 2.78 2.65 -2.49
C PHE A 230 3.06 3.88 -1.65
N LYS A 231 4.31 4.30 -1.59
CA LYS A 231 4.78 5.43 -0.80
C LYS A 231 5.57 6.40 -1.67
N THR A 232 5.71 7.63 -1.21
CA THR A 232 6.67 8.59 -1.76
C THR A 232 7.28 9.36 -0.58
N THR A 233 8.35 8.78 0.00
CA THR A 233 9.09 9.39 1.11
C THR A 233 10.05 10.49 0.66
N SER A 234 10.04 10.83 -0.64
CA SER A 234 10.79 11.92 -1.24
C SER A 234 9.96 12.60 -2.33
N SER A 235 10.09 13.92 -2.46
CA SER A 235 9.43 14.69 -3.52
C SER A 235 10.08 14.55 -4.91
N LYS A 236 11.22 13.84 -5.00
CA LYS A 236 12.04 13.80 -6.23
C LYS A 236 11.57 12.83 -7.29
N MET A 237 10.88 11.76 -6.89
CA MET A 237 10.40 10.73 -7.82
C MET A 237 9.11 10.12 -7.33
N GLY A 238 8.09 10.14 -8.15
CA GLY A 238 6.78 9.55 -7.90
C GLY A 238 6.67 8.09 -8.30
N CYS A 239 5.61 7.44 -7.87
CA CYS A 239 5.18 6.13 -8.36
C CYS A 239 4.49 6.32 -9.72
N ASN A 240 5.03 5.74 -10.79
CA ASN A 240 4.48 5.92 -12.14
C ASN A 240 4.63 4.66 -13.00
N ASN A 241 3.62 4.41 -13.83
CA ASN A 241 3.58 3.25 -14.73
C ASN A 241 3.71 1.93 -13.96
N ILE A 242 2.71 1.63 -13.12
CA ILE A 242 2.70 0.47 -12.25
C ILE A 242 1.52 -0.44 -12.60
N VAL A 243 1.79 -1.73 -12.75
CA VAL A 243 0.77 -2.76 -12.99
C VAL A 243 0.87 -3.82 -11.90
N VAL A 244 -0.26 -4.07 -11.23
CA VAL A 244 -0.40 -5.13 -10.20
C VAL A 244 -1.55 -6.04 -10.59
N THR A 245 -1.34 -7.35 -10.53
CA THR A 245 -2.40 -8.30 -10.87
C THR A 245 -2.27 -9.64 -10.15
N ARG A 246 -3.41 -10.32 -9.94
CA ARG A 246 -3.49 -11.66 -9.35
C ARG A 246 -2.82 -11.78 -7.99
N MET A 247 -3.15 -10.84 -7.09
CA MET A 247 -2.63 -10.82 -5.72
C MET A 247 -3.59 -11.49 -4.74
N ARG A 248 -3.03 -12.16 -3.75
CA ARG A 248 -3.74 -12.63 -2.57
C ARG A 248 -3.20 -11.89 -1.34
N LEU A 249 -4.05 -11.08 -0.69
CA LEU A 249 -3.62 -10.11 0.31
C LEU A 249 -4.36 -10.28 1.63
N LYS A 250 -3.62 -10.54 2.71
CA LYS A 250 -4.06 -10.47 4.10
C LYS A 250 -3.22 -9.42 4.82
N SER A 251 -3.85 -8.61 5.67
CA SER A 251 -3.16 -7.48 6.30
C SER A 251 -3.64 -7.23 7.72
N GLY A 252 -2.71 -6.96 8.62
CA GLY A 252 -3.01 -6.39 9.93
C GLY A 252 -3.52 -4.94 9.86
N HIS A 253 -3.31 -4.26 8.73
CA HIS A 253 -3.77 -2.91 8.43
C HIS A 253 -4.53 -2.83 7.10
N GLY A 254 -3.97 -2.17 6.07
CA GLY A 254 -4.56 -1.99 4.76
C GLY A 254 -4.02 -2.98 3.73
N ALA A 255 -4.89 -3.63 2.93
CA ALA A 255 -4.42 -4.59 1.94
C ALA A 255 -3.76 -3.92 0.73
N ILE A 256 -4.41 -2.92 0.14
CA ILE A 256 -3.87 -2.06 -0.92
C ILE A 256 -3.89 -0.63 -0.39
N LYS A 257 -2.72 -0.01 -0.29
CA LYS A 257 -2.59 1.34 0.26
C LYS A 257 -1.69 2.21 -0.60
N MET A 258 -2.11 3.44 -0.86
CA MET A 258 -1.27 4.54 -1.34
C MET A 258 -1.11 5.54 -0.20
N GLY A 259 0.12 5.92 0.09
CA GLY A 259 0.47 6.70 1.29
C GLY A 259 0.79 5.79 2.50
N THR A 260 0.91 6.28 3.71
CA THR A 260 0.64 7.66 4.14
C THR A 260 1.65 8.67 3.61
N GLU A 261 2.93 8.25 3.52
CA GLU A 261 4.00 9.08 2.98
C GLU A 261 3.70 9.37 1.51
N SER A 262 3.42 10.64 1.20
CA SER A 262 2.87 11.05 -0.11
C SER A 262 3.39 12.43 -0.52
N MET A 263 4.71 12.56 -0.76
CA MET A 263 5.36 13.81 -1.18
C MET A 263 5.42 14.00 -2.70
N ALA A 264 5.50 12.91 -3.47
CA ALA A 264 5.60 12.92 -4.93
C ALA A 264 4.41 12.22 -5.58
N PRO A 265 4.12 12.42 -6.87
CA PRO A 265 2.92 11.89 -7.51
C PRO A 265 2.76 10.37 -7.48
N PHE A 266 1.52 9.92 -7.44
CA PHE A 266 1.07 8.56 -7.75
C PHE A 266 0.28 8.61 -9.06
N GLU A 267 0.83 8.05 -10.13
CA GLU A 267 0.27 8.22 -11.48
C GLU A 267 0.30 6.94 -12.31
N ASN A 268 -0.73 6.76 -13.15
CA ASN A 268 -0.77 5.68 -14.12
C ASN A 268 -0.58 4.30 -13.46
N ILE A 269 -1.41 4.02 -12.44
CA ILE A 269 -1.35 2.79 -11.65
C ILE A 269 -2.58 1.95 -11.96
N LYS A 270 -2.38 0.69 -12.32
CA LYS A 270 -3.44 -0.30 -12.58
C LYS A 270 -3.30 -1.47 -11.61
N ILE A 271 -4.39 -1.80 -10.93
CA ILE A 271 -4.46 -2.92 -9.98
C ILE A 271 -5.67 -3.77 -10.32
N SER A 272 -5.50 -5.07 -10.57
CA SER A 272 -6.62 -5.95 -10.93
C SER A 272 -6.49 -7.37 -10.40
N ASP A 273 -7.61 -8.11 -10.43
CA ASP A 273 -7.67 -9.53 -10.08
C ASP A 273 -7.11 -9.85 -8.69
N CYS A 274 -7.51 -9.06 -7.67
CA CYS A 274 -6.99 -9.25 -6.32
C CYS A 274 -8.04 -9.87 -5.38
N TYR A 275 -7.59 -10.80 -4.55
CA TYR A 275 -8.35 -11.37 -3.45
C TYR A 275 -7.82 -10.82 -2.12
N ILE A 276 -8.64 -10.05 -1.41
CA ILE A 276 -8.34 -9.42 -0.14
C ILE A 276 -9.12 -10.10 0.97
N TYR A 277 -8.48 -10.44 2.07
CA TYR A 277 -9.16 -11.11 3.17
C TYR A 277 -8.55 -10.76 4.53
N ASP A 278 -9.39 -10.81 5.58
CA ASP A 278 -8.99 -10.61 6.97
C ASP A 278 -8.13 -9.35 7.18
N THR A 279 -8.65 -8.17 6.82
CA THR A 279 -7.94 -6.91 7.07
C THR A 279 -8.45 -6.21 8.33
N ASN A 280 -7.56 -5.54 9.07
CA ASN A 280 -7.92 -4.86 10.31
C ASN A 280 -8.18 -3.35 10.17
N ASN A 281 -7.80 -2.72 9.03
CA ASN A 281 -7.95 -1.27 8.87
C ASN A 281 -8.45 -0.84 7.49
N GLY A 282 -8.42 -1.71 6.49
CA GLY A 282 -8.99 -1.37 5.19
C GLY A 282 -8.68 -2.37 4.08
N GLY A 283 -9.56 -2.42 3.08
CA GLY A 283 -9.31 -3.14 1.84
C GLY A 283 -8.48 -2.31 0.87
N ILE A 284 -9.03 -1.19 0.42
CA ILE A 284 -8.38 -0.23 -0.48
C ILE A 284 -8.32 1.13 0.24
N LYS A 285 -7.11 1.69 0.39
CA LYS A 285 -6.87 2.98 1.02
C LYS A 285 -6.04 3.87 0.09
N LEU A 286 -6.65 4.87 -0.53
CA LEU A 286 -5.94 5.85 -1.35
C LEU A 286 -5.81 7.15 -0.56
N LEU A 287 -4.59 7.45 -0.12
CA LEU A 287 -4.30 8.54 0.81
C LEU A 287 -3.23 9.44 0.20
N THR A 288 -3.55 10.73 0.03
CA THR A 288 -2.56 11.75 -0.34
C THR A 288 -2.67 12.90 0.65
N VAL A 289 -1.66 13.07 1.49
CA VAL A 289 -1.70 14.00 2.62
C VAL A 289 -0.44 14.86 2.79
N ASP A 290 0.63 14.58 2.02
CA ASP A 290 1.90 15.30 2.11
C ASP A 290 2.25 16.07 0.84
N GLY A 291 1.24 16.35 -0.01
CA GLY A 291 1.39 17.18 -1.19
C GLY A 291 1.39 16.42 -2.53
N ALA A 292 1.29 15.11 -2.53
CA ALA A 292 1.27 14.33 -3.77
C ALA A 292 0.02 14.60 -4.62
N HIS A 293 0.20 14.53 -5.94
CA HIS A 293 -0.88 14.42 -6.91
C HIS A 293 -1.15 12.95 -7.21
N LEU A 294 -2.33 12.45 -6.84
CA LEU A 294 -2.77 11.09 -7.15
C LEU A 294 -3.73 11.17 -8.34
N ARG A 295 -3.35 10.56 -9.46
CA ARG A 295 -4.15 10.64 -10.69
C ARG A 295 -4.00 9.44 -11.62
N ASN A 296 -5.03 9.17 -12.41
CA ASN A 296 -5.07 8.06 -13.37
C ASN A 296 -4.80 6.71 -12.66
N VAL A 297 -5.58 6.41 -11.65
CA VAL A 297 -5.53 5.15 -10.90
C VAL A 297 -6.77 4.32 -11.22
N ASP A 298 -6.55 3.13 -11.75
CA ASP A 298 -7.59 2.15 -12.09
C ASP A 298 -7.46 0.92 -11.23
N ILE A 299 -8.50 0.61 -10.45
CA ILE A 299 -8.58 -0.60 -9.62
C ILE A 299 -9.79 -1.41 -10.05
N SER A 300 -9.62 -2.69 -10.38
CA SER A 300 -10.74 -3.51 -10.87
C SER A 300 -10.68 -4.97 -10.44
N ASP A 301 -11.84 -5.62 -10.49
CA ASP A 301 -11.96 -7.07 -10.31
C ASP A 301 -11.43 -7.52 -8.93
N ILE A 302 -11.96 -6.91 -7.88
CA ILE A 302 -11.52 -7.12 -6.50
C ILE A 302 -12.59 -7.90 -5.72
N LYS A 303 -12.16 -8.97 -5.07
CA LYS A 303 -12.97 -9.71 -4.10
C LYS A 303 -12.42 -9.50 -2.70
N MET A 304 -13.31 -9.11 -1.76
CA MET A 304 -12.95 -8.87 -0.36
C MET A 304 -13.79 -9.75 0.58
N VAL A 305 -13.16 -10.35 1.58
CA VAL A 305 -13.84 -11.17 2.60
C VAL A 305 -13.31 -10.80 3.98
N ASN A 306 -14.23 -10.50 4.91
CA ASN A 306 -13.91 -10.10 6.28
C ASN A 306 -12.96 -8.88 6.34
N VAL A 307 -13.35 -7.79 5.66
CA VAL A 307 -12.56 -6.56 5.55
C VAL A 307 -13.20 -5.45 6.39
N LYS A 308 -12.43 -4.81 7.28
CA LYS A 308 -12.90 -3.76 8.20
C LYS A 308 -13.06 -2.49 7.45
N THR A 309 -13.53 -1.85 6.84
CA THR A 309 -13.62 -0.64 6.00
C THR A 309 -13.17 -0.96 4.58
N PRO A 310 -14.08 -1.40 3.74
CA PRO A 310 -13.75 -1.80 2.37
C PRO A 310 -12.95 -0.77 1.59
N MET A 311 -13.32 0.53 1.65
CA MET A 311 -12.61 1.57 0.89
C MET A 311 -12.49 2.88 1.65
N LEU A 312 -11.33 3.52 1.55
CA LEU A 312 -11.06 4.87 2.06
C LEU A 312 -10.30 5.69 1.00
N PHE A 313 -10.85 6.84 0.66
CA PHE A 313 -10.23 7.85 -0.21
C PHE A 313 -10.04 9.12 0.63
N ARG A 314 -8.78 9.52 0.85
CA ARG A 314 -8.47 10.70 1.67
C ARG A 314 -7.47 11.62 0.97
N LEU A 315 -7.88 12.82 0.68
CA LEU A 315 -7.02 13.96 0.40
C LEU A 315 -6.90 14.79 1.69
N GLY A 316 -5.69 15.05 2.16
CA GLY A 316 -5.42 15.80 3.38
C GLY A 316 -4.26 16.78 3.22
N SER A 317 -3.87 17.43 4.29
CA SER A 317 -2.82 18.47 4.30
C SER A 317 -1.93 18.34 5.53
N ARG A 318 -1.35 17.14 5.75
CA ARG A 318 -0.38 16.87 6.82
C ARG A 318 0.98 17.50 6.49
N LEU A 319 1.40 17.42 5.23
CA LEU A 319 2.57 18.06 4.63
C LEU A 319 3.89 17.72 5.36
N SER A 320 4.05 16.46 5.76
CA SER A 320 5.26 15.96 6.39
C SER A 320 6.42 15.84 5.42
N VAL A 321 7.66 15.98 5.94
CA VAL A 321 8.91 15.81 5.20
C VAL A 321 9.72 14.69 5.83
N PHE A 322 10.04 13.65 5.04
CA PHE A 322 10.68 12.41 5.53
C PHE A 322 12.19 12.38 5.33
N ARG A 323 12.72 13.20 4.43
CA ARG A 323 14.15 13.32 4.14
C ARG A 323 14.62 14.74 4.39
N LYS A 324 14.78 15.08 5.68
CA LYS A 324 15.19 16.42 6.12
C LYS A 324 16.51 16.84 5.46
N GLY A 325 16.57 18.09 4.97
CA GLY A 325 17.72 18.63 4.26
C GLY A 325 17.89 18.15 2.80
N LYS A 326 17.05 17.19 2.34
CA LYS A 326 17.03 16.71 0.94
C LYS A 326 15.74 17.07 0.21
N ASP A 327 14.65 17.18 0.94
CA ASP A 327 13.31 17.57 0.47
C ASP A 327 12.76 18.75 1.24
N THR A 328 11.83 19.47 0.62
CA THR A 328 11.09 20.60 1.21
C THR A 328 9.62 20.25 1.35
N GLN A 329 8.94 20.92 2.28
CA GLN A 329 7.50 20.79 2.45
C GLN A 329 6.77 21.16 1.16
N GLN A 330 5.78 20.35 0.81
CA GLN A 330 4.93 20.56 -0.36
C GLN A 330 3.70 21.42 -0.02
N GLN A 331 2.90 21.77 -0.98
CA GLN A 331 1.55 22.29 -0.81
C GLN A 331 0.55 21.13 -0.82
N THR A 332 -0.69 21.37 -0.41
CA THR A 332 -1.77 20.38 -0.51
C THR A 332 -1.89 19.86 -1.94
N GLY A 333 -1.83 18.54 -2.12
CA GLY A 333 -1.89 17.89 -3.41
C GLY A 333 -3.29 17.79 -3.99
N THR A 334 -3.47 16.84 -4.92
CA THR A 334 -4.78 16.55 -5.55
C THR A 334 -5.06 15.06 -5.59
N MET A 335 -6.34 14.69 -5.69
CA MET A 335 -6.77 13.33 -6.03
C MET A 335 -7.76 13.42 -7.18
N GLU A 336 -7.39 12.90 -8.35
CA GLU A 336 -8.11 13.11 -9.61
C GLU A 336 -8.15 11.84 -10.47
N ASN A 337 -9.26 11.65 -11.21
CA ASN A 337 -9.40 10.58 -12.19
C ASN A 337 -9.05 9.20 -11.61
N VAL A 338 -9.72 8.84 -10.53
CA VAL A 338 -9.63 7.52 -9.90
C VAL A 338 -10.86 6.70 -10.26
N THR A 339 -10.65 5.49 -10.73
CA THR A 339 -11.72 4.55 -11.04
C THR A 339 -11.55 3.26 -10.22
N VAL A 340 -12.60 2.86 -9.50
CA VAL A 340 -12.69 1.55 -8.87
C VAL A 340 -13.92 0.84 -9.40
N LYS A 341 -13.76 -0.36 -9.95
CA LYS A 341 -14.86 -1.10 -10.56
C LYS A 341 -14.82 -2.60 -10.29
N ASN A 342 -16.00 -3.24 -10.41
CA ASN A 342 -16.15 -4.68 -10.25
C ASN A 342 -15.65 -5.16 -8.88
N VAL A 343 -16.19 -4.62 -7.79
CA VAL A 343 -15.83 -5.01 -6.44
C VAL A 343 -16.96 -5.77 -5.77
N ILE A 344 -16.64 -6.93 -5.22
CA ILE A 344 -17.54 -7.68 -4.35
C ILE A 344 -16.88 -7.78 -2.97
N ALA A 345 -17.52 -7.23 -1.95
CA ALA A 345 -16.97 -7.16 -0.61
C ALA A 345 -17.94 -7.68 0.45
N GLN A 346 -17.43 -8.46 1.38
CA GLN A 346 -18.04 -8.76 2.66
C GLN A 346 -17.30 -7.98 3.73
N ALA A 347 -17.94 -6.93 4.25
CA ALA A 347 -17.36 -6.14 5.33
C ALA A 347 -17.42 -6.91 6.66
N ALA A 348 -16.39 -6.73 7.50
CA ALA A 348 -16.38 -7.29 8.84
C ALA A 348 -17.45 -6.63 9.72
N ALA A 349 -18.05 -7.41 10.63
CA ALA A 349 -19.06 -6.91 11.55
C ALA A 349 -18.50 -5.93 12.60
N ASN A 350 -17.20 -6.01 12.89
CA ASN A 350 -16.49 -5.08 13.76
C ASN A 350 -15.45 -4.30 12.96
N ALA A 351 -15.38 -3.01 13.18
CA ALA A 351 -14.44 -2.11 12.49
C ALA A 351 -13.91 -1.06 13.47
N GLN A 352 -13.09 -0.14 12.99
CA GLN A 352 -12.62 0.98 13.82
C GLN A 352 -13.72 2.04 14.03
N LEU A 353 -14.66 2.14 13.10
CA LEU A 353 -15.89 2.91 13.24
C LEU A 353 -17.01 1.95 13.63
N MET A 354 -17.80 2.28 14.66
CA MET A 354 -18.91 1.45 15.10
C MET A 354 -20.18 2.29 15.30
N PRO A 355 -21.27 1.98 14.59
CA PRO A 355 -21.46 0.87 13.63
C PRO A 355 -20.63 1.08 12.35
N PRO A 356 -20.23 -0.03 11.67
CA PRO A 356 -19.37 0.03 10.48
C PRO A 356 -20.01 0.77 9.31
N SER A 357 -19.15 1.23 8.38
CA SER A 357 -19.55 1.84 7.12
C SER A 357 -18.74 1.26 5.97
N GLY A 358 -19.30 1.32 4.75
CA GLY A 358 -18.68 0.69 3.59
C GLY A 358 -17.54 1.52 2.99
N ILE A 359 -17.82 2.75 2.58
CA ILE A 359 -16.90 3.58 1.80
C ILE A 359 -16.82 4.99 2.39
N LEU A 360 -15.60 5.46 2.60
CA LEU A 360 -15.31 6.79 3.11
C LEU A 360 -14.56 7.59 2.04
N ILE A 361 -15.04 8.80 1.72
CA ILE A 361 -14.46 9.69 0.70
C ILE A 361 -14.35 11.08 1.30
N SER A 362 -13.12 11.60 1.49
CA SER A 362 -12.96 12.92 2.09
C SER A 362 -11.79 13.69 1.49
N GLY A 363 -12.11 14.79 0.81
CA GLY A 363 -11.20 15.90 0.59
C GLY A 363 -11.01 16.72 1.85
N VAL A 364 -10.52 17.95 1.69
CA VAL A 364 -10.46 18.99 2.75
C VAL A 364 -11.00 20.31 2.21
N PRO A 365 -11.39 21.25 3.05
CA PRO A 365 -11.92 22.54 2.62
C PRO A 365 -11.05 23.20 1.53
N GLY A 366 -11.65 23.56 0.41
CA GLY A 366 -10.97 24.14 -0.76
C GLY A 366 -10.23 23.16 -1.67
N HIS A 367 -10.01 21.90 -1.25
CA HIS A 367 -9.34 20.87 -2.03
C HIS A 367 -10.23 19.64 -2.17
N TYR A 368 -10.84 19.49 -3.33
CA TYR A 368 -11.82 18.45 -3.63
C TYR A 368 -11.16 17.21 -4.21
N ILE A 369 -11.68 16.03 -3.84
CA ILE A 369 -11.44 14.80 -4.62
C ILE A 369 -12.25 14.93 -5.90
N THR A 370 -11.57 14.89 -7.05
CA THR A 370 -12.19 15.23 -8.34
C THR A 370 -12.28 14.01 -9.28
N GLY A 371 -13.46 13.76 -9.85
CA GLY A 371 -13.63 12.72 -10.87
C GLY A 371 -13.43 11.29 -10.36
N LEU A 372 -13.72 11.02 -9.09
CA LEU A 372 -13.77 9.65 -8.55
C LEU A 372 -14.99 8.91 -9.12
N THR A 373 -14.74 7.73 -9.69
CA THR A 373 -15.77 6.84 -10.21
C THR A 373 -15.76 5.50 -9.48
N LEU A 374 -16.89 5.12 -8.91
CA LEU A 374 -17.14 3.79 -8.35
C LEU A 374 -18.22 3.11 -9.21
N GLU A 375 -17.90 1.97 -9.82
CA GLU A 375 -18.80 1.27 -10.74
C GLU A 375 -18.86 -0.23 -10.46
N ASN A 376 -20.07 -0.81 -10.47
CA ASN A 376 -20.29 -2.24 -10.20
C ASN A 376 -19.73 -2.65 -8.82
N ILE A 377 -20.21 -1.99 -7.77
CA ILE A 377 -19.75 -2.24 -6.39
C ILE A 377 -20.87 -2.95 -5.61
N LYS A 378 -20.56 -4.10 -5.08
CA LYS A 378 -21.46 -4.84 -4.18
C LYS A 378 -20.81 -5.04 -2.83
N ILE A 379 -21.47 -4.59 -1.74
CA ILE A 379 -20.92 -4.72 -0.38
C ILE A 379 -22.01 -5.26 0.55
N ASP A 380 -21.70 -6.36 1.25
CA ASP A 380 -22.47 -6.86 2.38
C ASP A 380 -21.95 -6.17 3.65
N LEU A 381 -22.82 -5.50 4.39
CA LEU A 381 -22.54 -4.66 5.56
C LEU A 381 -23.24 -5.20 6.81
N ALA A 382 -22.66 -4.96 7.97
CA ALA A 382 -23.25 -5.39 9.23
C ALA A 382 -24.55 -4.66 9.56
N GLY A 383 -24.65 -3.35 9.29
CA GLY A 383 -25.74 -2.51 9.76
C GLY A 383 -25.64 -2.17 11.24
N GLY A 384 -26.77 -1.83 11.87
CA GLY A 384 -26.86 -1.58 13.32
C GLY A 384 -26.80 -0.11 13.73
N GLY A 385 -26.82 0.83 12.78
CA GLY A 385 -26.84 2.26 13.07
C GLY A 385 -28.20 2.75 13.58
N THR A 386 -28.16 3.71 14.53
CA THR A 386 -29.34 4.36 15.11
C THR A 386 -29.64 5.68 14.42
N ALA A 387 -30.82 6.27 14.67
CA ALA A 387 -31.17 7.60 14.18
C ALA A 387 -30.23 8.69 14.72
N GLU A 388 -29.68 8.54 15.93
CA GLU A 388 -28.69 9.45 16.47
C GLU A 388 -27.37 9.35 15.70
N ASN A 389 -26.95 8.14 15.30
CA ASN A 389 -25.75 7.93 14.50
C ASN A 389 -25.82 8.62 13.13
N ALA A 390 -27.02 8.77 12.56
CA ALA A 390 -27.23 9.50 11.31
C ALA A 390 -26.91 11.01 11.41
N ARG A 391 -26.83 11.55 12.63
CA ARG A 391 -26.56 12.97 12.91
C ARG A 391 -25.13 13.22 13.37
N GLN A 392 -24.28 12.21 13.37
CA GLN A 392 -22.87 12.34 13.79
C GLN A 392 -22.15 13.38 12.92
N VAL A 393 -21.52 14.34 13.59
CA VAL A 393 -20.63 15.31 12.95
C VAL A 393 -19.24 14.68 12.81
N VAL A 394 -18.72 14.65 11.61
CA VAL A 394 -17.39 14.10 11.30
C VAL A 394 -16.35 15.25 11.34
N PRO A 395 -15.25 15.13 12.10
CA PRO A 395 -14.21 16.16 12.13
C PRO A 395 -13.50 16.30 10.78
N GLU A 396 -13.03 17.50 10.45
CA GLU A 396 -12.24 17.74 9.22
C GLU A 396 -10.89 17.03 9.22
N ALA A 397 -10.21 17.00 10.35
CA ALA A 397 -8.92 16.33 10.55
C ALA A 397 -7.90 16.61 9.43
N ILE A 398 -7.79 17.88 9.00
CA ILE A 398 -7.09 18.34 7.80
C ILE A 398 -5.62 17.88 7.78
N ASP A 399 -4.94 18.08 8.91
CA ASP A 399 -3.50 17.85 9.12
C ASP A 399 -3.18 16.54 9.85
N LYS A 400 -4.18 15.72 10.13
CA LYS A 400 -4.00 14.50 10.92
C LYS A 400 -3.47 13.34 10.07
N TYR A 401 -2.86 12.39 10.74
CA TYR A 401 -2.52 11.08 10.15
C TYR A 401 -3.82 10.42 9.65
N PRO A 402 -3.91 10.00 8.37
CA PRO A 402 -5.17 9.66 7.72
C PRO A 402 -5.65 8.22 8.03
N GLU A 403 -5.86 7.91 9.30
CA GLU A 403 -6.46 6.65 9.72
C GLU A 403 -7.99 6.73 9.74
N VAL A 404 -8.64 5.58 9.62
CA VAL A 404 -10.12 5.48 9.69
C VAL A 404 -10.66 6.12 10.97
N LYS A 405 -10.00 5.94 12.10
CA LYS A 405 -10.39 6.51 13.41
C LYS A 405 -10.34 8.03 13.47
N THR A 406 -9.65 8.71 12.55
CA THR A 406 -9.61 10.19 12.53
C THR A 406 -10.93 10.81 12.10
N PHE A 407 -11.84 10.03 11.53
CA PHE A 407 -13.22 10.47 11.26
C PHE A 407 -14.14 10.42 12.49
N GLY A 408 -13.61 10.07 13.65
CA GLY A 408 -14.37 9.94 14.90
C GLY A 408 -14.82 8.50 15.17
N PRO A 409 -15.83 8.28 16.05
CA PRO A 409 -16.26 6.95 16.41
C PRO A 409 -17.09 6.25 15.31
N LEU A 410 -17.74 7.02 14.45
CA LEU A 410 -18.55 6.55 13.33
C LEU A 410 -18.75 7.67 12.30
N VAL A 411 -19.31 7.35 11.14
CA VAL A 411 -19.79 8.32 10.16
C VAL A 411 -21.31 8.18 9.94
N PRO A 412 -21.99 9.24 9.50
CA PRO A 412 -23.46 9.29 9.45
C PRO A 412 -24.10 8.49 8.30
N ALA A 413 -23.36 7.65 7.60
CA ALA A 413 -23.88 6.79 6.52
C ALA A 413 -23.44 5.34 6.72
N TYR A 414 -24.30 4.37 6.40
CA TYR A 414 -23.90 2.97 6.44
C TYR A 414 -23.17 2.54 5.17
N GLY A 415 -23.54 3.08 4.02
CA GLY A 415 -23.00 2.71 2.72
C GLY A 415 -21.80 3.58 2.32
N ILE A 416 -22.05 4.82 1.90
CA ILE A 416 -21.01 5.77 1.46
C ILE A 416 -21.18 7.09 2.21
N TRP A 417 -20.12 7.56 2.83
CA TRP A 417 -20.01 8.94 3.31
C TRP A 417 -18.97 9.67 2.45
N ALA A 418 -19.35 10.83 1.89
CA ALA A 418 -18.51 11.62 1.03
C ALA A 418 -18.49 13.09 1.47
N ARG A 419 -17.34 13.76 1.44
CA ARG A 419 -17.18 15.18 1.73
C ARG A 419 -16.06 15.80 0.89
N HIS A 420 -16.27 17.07 0.48
CA HIS A 420 -15.38 17.82 -0.41
C HIS A 420 -15.07 17.04 -1.69
N VAL A 421 -16.11 16.74 -2.45
CA VAL A 421 -16.03 15.96 -3.70
C VAL A 421 -16.55 16.76 -4.89
N LYS A 422 -15.94 16.56 -6.07
CA LYS A 422 -16.35 17.18 -7.32
C LYS A 422 -16.37 16.16 -8.45
N GLY A 423 -17.49 16.08 -9.19
CA GLY A 423 -17.64 15.11 -10.28
C GLY A 423 -17.61 13.65 -9.80
N LEU A 424 -18.17 13.38 -8.61
CA LEU A 424 -18.29 12.03 -8.04
C LEU A 424 -19.32 11.22 -8.83
N LYS A 425 -18.93 10.06 -9.34
CA LYS A 425 -19.80 9.15 -10.10
C LYS A 425 -19.91 7.80 -9.40
N LEU A 426 -21.13 7.44 -9.02
CA LEU A 426 -21.47 6.22 -8.30
C LEU A 426 -22.50 5.43 -9.13
N LYS A 427 -22.05 4.38 -9.83
CA LYS A 427 -22.86 3.64 -10.80
C LYS A 427 -22.95 2.16 -10.46
N ASN A 428 -24.16 1.61 -10.53
CA ASN A 428 -24.46 0.20 -10.22
C ASN A 428 -23.90 -0.21 -8.85
N ILE A 429 -24.43 0.42 -7.80
CA ILE A 429 -24.04 0.17 -6.41
C ILE A 429 -25.09 -0.70 -5.73
N GLN A 430 -24.67 -1.76 -5.10
CA GLN A 430 -25.52 -2.65 -4.31
C GLN A 430 -25.00 -2.76 -2.89
N PHE A 431 -25.87 -2.48 -1.92
CA PHE A 431 -25.62 -2.79 -0.51
C PHE A 431 -26.61 -3.84 -0.02
N ASN A 432 -26.13 -4.73 0.83
CA ASN A 432 -26.96 -5.61 1.65
C ASN A 432 -26.64 -5.32 3.11
N LEU A 433 -27.64 -5.36 3.98
CA LEU A 433 -27.51 -5.19 5.42
C LEU A 433 -27.83 -6.49 6.14
N ASN A 434 -26.99 -6.91 7.09
CA ASN A 434 -27.26 -8.06 7.95
C ASN A 434 -28.27 -7.72 9.07
N SER A 435 -28.29 -6.45 9.48
CA SER A 435 -29.26 -5.91 10.45
C SER A 435 -29.71 -4.50 9.99
N ASN A 436 -30.88 -4.07 10.48
CA ASN A 436 -31.40 -2.75 10.18
C ASN A 436 -30.40 -1.65 10.54
N ASP A 437 -30.38 -0.59 9.71
CA ASP A 437 -29.54 0.60 9.96
C ASP A 437 -30.37 1.85 9.65
N LEU A 438 -30.47 2.74 10.62
CA LEU A 438 -31.24 3.98 10.50
C LEU A 438 -30.45 5.16 9.92
N ARG A 439 -29.17 4.94 9.62
CA ARG A 439 -28.37 5.92 8.86
C ARG A 439 -28.74 5.87 7.37
N PRO A 440 -28.58 6.97 6.64
CA PRO A 440 -28.70 6.96 5.18
C PRO A 440 -27.73 5.99 4.50
N ALA A 441 -28.09 5.48 3.32
CA ALA A 441 -27.18 4.73 2.46
C ALA A 441 -26.05 5.62 1.91
N PHE A 442 -26.37 6.87 1.64
CA PHE A 442 -25.42 7.85 1.14
C PHE A 442 -25.59 9.20 1.84
N VAL A 443 -24.49 9.75 2.28
CA VAL A 443 -24.38 11.13 2.78
C VAL A 443 -23.28 11.84 2.02
N CYS A 444 -23.59 13.02 1.48
CA CYS A 444 -22.61 13.90 0.84
C CYS A 444 -22.65 15.29 1.49
N GLU A 445 -21.51 15.73 1.96
CA GLU A 445 -21.30 17.04 2.57
C GLU A 445 -20.32 17.86 1.71
N ASP A 446 -20.68 19.07 1.27
CA ASP A 446 -19.89 19.91 0.34
C ASP A 446 -19.50 19.15 -0.95
N GLY A 447 -20.50 18.93 -1.80
CA GLY A 447 -20.34 18.23 -3.07
C GLY A 447 -20.64 19.11 -4.28
N LYS A 448 -19.96 18.85 -5.40
CA LYS A 448 -20.22 19.49 -6.69
C LYS A 448 -20.32 18.45 -7.79
N ASP A 449 -21.43 18.49 -8.57
CA ASP A 449 -21.66 17.58 -9.70
C ASP A 449 -21.60 16.09 -9.29
N VAL A 450 -22.52 15.68 -8.41
CA VAL A 450 -22.61 14.31 -7.87
C VAL A 450 -23.63 13.49 -8.68
N THR A 451 -23.24 12.30 -9.11
CA THR A 451 -24.08 11.42 -9.91
C THR A 451 -24.24 10.04 -9.26
N LEU A 452 -25.49 9.66 -9.01
CA LEU A 452 -25.88 8.33 -8.53
C LEU A 452 -26.74 7.65 -9.61
N ASN A 453 -26.29 6.52 -10.14
CA ASN A 453 -27.03 5.77 -11.16
C ASN A 453 -27.16 4.29 -10.79
N ASP A 454 -28.37 3.75 -10.93
CA ASP A 454 -28.65 2.31 -10.86
C ASP A 454 -28.24 1.66 -9.54
N TRP A 455 -28.76 2.16 -8.42
CA TRP A 455 -28.50 1.61 -7.10
C TRP A 455 -29.56 0.59 -6.66
N ASN A 456 -29.14 -0.42 -5.90
CA ASN A 456 -30.02 -1.38 -5.23
C ASN A 456 -29.62 -1.47 -3.75
N ILE A 457 -30.42 -0.84 -2.89
CA ILE A 457 -30.05 -0.59 -1.50
C ILE A 457 -31.21 -0.86 -0.55
N PRO A 458 -30.96 -1.32 0.69
CA PRO A 458 -32.00 -1.39 1.72
C PRO A 458 -32.34 -0.01 2.26
N ALA A 459 -33.61 0.17 2.63
CA ALA A 459 -34.09 1.31 3.41
C ALA A 459 -34.78 0.75 4.66
N THR A 460 -34.53 1.35 5.82
CA THR A 460 -35.07 0.90 7.10
C THR A 460 -36.18 1.83 7.55
N GLU A 461 -37.34 1.25 7.93
CA GLU A 461 -38.44 2.03 8.51
C GLU A 461 -37.95 2.80 9.76
N GLY A 462 -38.31 4.07 9.86
CA GLY A 462 -37.86 4.97 10.90
C GLY A 462 -36.57 5.71 10.59
N ALA A 463 -35.85 5.36 9.52
CA ALA A 463 -34.74 6.16 9.02
C ALA A 463 -35.23 7.53 8.51
N GLU A 464 -34.48 8.60 8.79
CA GLU A 464 -34.84 9.97 8.36
C GLU A 464 -34.80 10.10 6.82
N ALA A 465 -33.77 9.54 6.18
CA ALA A 465 -33.62 9.61 4.73
C ALA A 465 -32.85 8.39 4.19
N ILE A 466 -33.07 8.08 2.90
CA ILE A 466 -32.26 7.10 2.17
C ILE A 466 -30.97 7.76 1.70
N ILE A 467 -31.04 9.00 1.24
CA ILE A 467 -29.92 9.83 0.77
C ILE A 467 -29.99 11.18 1.49
N ARG A 468 -28.86 11.67 1.98
CA ARG A 468 -28.73 13.03 2.53
C ARG A 468 -27.67 13.81 1.75
N LEU A 469 -28.05 15.01 1.31
CA LEU A 469 -27.19 15.95 0.61
C LEU A 469 -27.12 17.25 1.42
N GLU A 470 -25.93 17.67 1.79
CA GLU A 470 -25.68 18.89 2.54
C GLU A 470 -24.68 19.78 1.79
N ASN A 471 -25.07 20.98 1.42
CA ASN A 471 -24.26 21.90 0.60
C ASN A 471 -23.78 21.25 -0.71
N VAL A 472 -24.70 20.60 -1.45
CA VAL A 472 -24.37 19.94 -2.71
C VAL A 472 -24.92 20.75 -3.89
N ASP A 473 -24.00 21.29 -4.70
CA ASP A 473 -24.31 21.97 -5.96
C ASP A 473 -24.34 20.96 -7.11
N LYS A 474 -25.53 20.76 -7.69
CA LYS A 474 -25.81 19.84 -8.79
C LYS A 474 -25.66 18.35 -8.45
N ALA A 475 -26.79 17.72 -8.23
CA ALA A 475 -26.87 16.26 -8.03
C ALA A 475 -27.83 15.60 -9.02
N ASN A 476 -27.43 14.48 -9.61
CA ASN A 476 -28.23 13.66 -10.51
C ASN A 476 -28.43 12.28 -9.88
N ILE A 477 -29.66 11.94 -9.51
CA ILE A 477 -29.99 10.66 -8.84
C ILE A 477 -31.02 9.93 -9.72
N SER A 478 -30.59 8.86 -10.36
CA SER A 478 -31.38 8.09 -11.32
C SER A 478 -31.31 6.60 -11.12
N GLY A 479 -32.43 5.90 -11.20
CA GLY A 479 -32.50 4.45 -11.15
C GLY A 479 -32.18 3.86 -9.77
N VAL A 480 -32.28 4.62 -8.69
CA VAL A 480 -32.09 4.11 -7.32
C VAL A 480 -33.33 3.34 -6.90
N LYS A 481 -33.13 2.05 -6.57
CA LYS A 481 -34.15 1.14 -6.05
C LYS A 481 -33.90 0.88 -4.57
N ALA A 482 -34.77 1.42 -3.73
CA ALA A 482 -34.71 1.19 -2.28
C ALA A 482 -35.70 0.12 -1.86
N LYS A 483 -35.20 -0.93 -1.20
CA LYS A 483 -36.04 -1.99 -0.62
C LYS A 483 -36.37 -1.60 0.81
N GLY A 484 -37.64 -1.24 1.07
CA GLY A 484 -38.11 -0.70 2.33
C GLY A 484 -38.47 0.77 2.25
N THR A 485 -38.63 1.43 3.39
CA THR A 485 -39.11 2.83 3.49
C THR A 485 -38.24 3.63 4.44
N ALA A 486 -38.14 4.94 4.17
CA ALA A 486 -37.63 5.95 5.06
C ALA A 486 -38.56 7.17 5.03
N GLN A 487 -38.41 8.15 5.93
CA GLN A 487 -39.26 9.34 5.95
C GLN A 487 -39.08 10.19 4.66
N HIS A 488 -37.84 10.25 4.15
CA HIS A 488 -37.53 10.96 2.90
C HIS A 488 -36.71 10.06 1.97
N PHE A 489 -36.97 10.16 0.67
CA PHE A 489 -36.10 9.53 -0.31
C PHE A 489 -34.77 10.29 -0.40
N VAL A 490 -34.82 11.61 -0.55
CA VAL A 490 -33.66 12.50 -0.48
C VAL A 490 -33.97 13.63 0.50
N LYS A 491 -33.12 13.84 1.48
CA LYS A 491 -33.10 15.02 2.35
C LYS A 491 -32.03 15.98 1.87
N ILE A 492 -32.41 17.23 1.62
CA ILE A 492 -31.53 18.28 1.12
C ILE A 492 -31.35 19.31 2.23
N GLU A 493 -30.11 19.63 2.60
CA GLU A 493 -29.73 20.55 3.64
C GLU A 493 -28.66 21.53 3.16
N GLY A 494 -28.52 22.66 3.84
CA GLY A 494 -27.52 23.69 3.53
C GLY A 494 -27.90 24.63 2.39
N ALA A 495 -27.47 25.88 2.52
CA ALA A 495 -27.80 26.95 1.62
C ALA A 495 -27.24 26.82 0.18
N GLU A 496 -26.16 26.07 0.05
CA GLU A 496 -25.47 25.84 -1.23
C GLU A 496 -26.08 24.67 -2.04
N SER A 497 -27.06 23.93 -1.46
CA SER A 497 -27.69 22.81 -2.12
C SER A 497 -28.69 23.30 -3.19
N LYS A 498 -28.42 22.98 -4.45
CA LYS A 498 -29.27 23.36 -5.59
C LYS A 498 -29.13 22.36 -6.75
N ASP A 499 -30.01 22.49 -7.75
CA ASP A 499 -30.01 21.67 -8.97
C ASP A 499 -30.00 20.13 -8.71
N VAL A 500 -30.79 19.67 -7.73
CA VAL A 500 -30.98 18.24 -7.47
C VAL A 500 -32.05 17.66 -8.38
N ARG A 501 -31.70 16.70 -9.24
CA ARG A 501 -32.58 16.03 -10.18
C ARG A 501 -32.81 14.58 -9.83
N LEU A 502 -34.08 14.17 -9.75
CA LEU A 502 -34.49 12.80 -9.42
C LEU A 502 -35.25 12.20 -10.61
N THR A 503 -34.78 11.06 -11.12
CA THR A 503 -35.40 10.37 -12.26
C THR A 503 -35.40 8.86 -12.09
N LYS A 504 -36.52 8.20 -12.46
CA LYS A 504 -36.62 6.73 -12.49
C LYS A 504 -36.28 6.02 -11.17
N ASN A 505 -36.50 6.64 -10.02
CA ASN A 505 -36.24 6.06 -8.71
C ASN A 505 -37.47 5.28 -8.18
N GLU A 506 -37.21 4.23 -7.36
CA GLU A 506 -38.23 3.40 -6.74
C GLU A 506 -37.99 3.32 -5.22
N PRO A 507 -38.94 3.75 -4.36
CA PRO A 507 -40.17 4.43 -4.69
C PRO A 507 -39.89 5.76 -5.40
N PRO A 508 -40.90 6.35 -6.08
CA PRO A 508 -40.73 7.65 -6.72
C PRO A 508 -40.17 8.67 -5.73
N GLY A 509 -39.00 9.20 -6.01
CA GLY A 509 -38.26 10.04 -5.07
C GLY A 509 -38.90 11.43 -4.99
N THR A 510 -39.12 11.91 -3.76
CA THR A 510 -39.35 13.32 -3.46
C THR A 510 -38.15 13.90 -2.74
N ALA A 511 -37.64 15.03 -3.23
CA ALA A 511 -36.67 15.82 -2.50
C ALA A 511 -37.41 16.74 -1.49
N LYS A 512 -36.96 16.81 -0.29
CA LYS A 512 -37.41 17.79 0.73
C LYS A 512 -36.18 18.45 1.37
#